data_32cd5baae5e798945b6f7138a0f7e52a
#
_entry.id   32cd5baae5e798945b6f7138a0f7e52a
#
_cell.length_a   1.000
_cell.length_b   1.000
_cell.length_c   1.000
_cell.angle_alpha   90.00
_cell.angle_beta   90.00
_cell.angle_gamma   90.00
#
_symmetry.space_group_name_H-M   'P 1'
#
loop_
_entity.id
_entity.type
_entity.pdbx_description
1 polymer ?
#
loop_
_entity_poly.entity_id
_entity_poly.type
_entity_poly.pdbx_seq_one_letter_code
_entity_poly.pdbx_strand_id
1 'polypeptide(L)'
;MSPNTNNKQVTHHNHFIPQFYLRNWSSNGNSLWDYKLVVEDDREKTLRTTSLKTACTWNDLYTQRTAGSDVDDIENYFCDEYEAPASAILRKISSGAALSKNDINCLVDFWLIQHFRTPAYLIKNAKLTEEVFEEITNQIPDIVSKYFYEKELGIAHPVAHKPEQFYPFPVQPIEADIDFETGTITSSIVLGRASFLSSIASFVNGSVGNRVRNFNWTIVRPPREHFFLTSDNPAIAFGAYKDNKIEVDGIGLGRRNVTLVLPLTPDAALFTEVGALPFDIPEQLSVRQCELINQAIYRGAYRHIFSKKKIPNIKSNYPRVISRAIVEEDRKLRENWASSQAAAEEQHEAWLAARNGTQGSE
;
A
#
# COMPACT_ATOMS: atom_id res chain seq x y z
N MET A 1 -39.01 -0.72 -18.64
CA MET A 1 -37.83 0.13 -18.93
C MET A 1 -36.60 -0.70 -18.60
N SER A 2 -35.89 -1.17 -19.61
CA SER A 2 -34.67 -1.98 -19.42
C SER A 2 -33.60 -1.10 -18.81
N PRO A 3 -32.84 -1.56 -17.80
CA PRO A 3 -31.71 -0.80 -17.30
C PRO A 3 -30.67 -0.72 -18.41
N ASN A 4 -30.28 0.49 -18.74
CA ASN A 4 -29.19 0.79 -19.66
C ASN A 4 -27.88 0.35 -18.95
N THR A 5 -27.47 -0.89 -19.16
CA THR A 5 -26.16 -1.37 -18.75
C THR A 5 -25.14 -0.70 -19.66
N ASN A 6 -24.67 0.49 -19.26
CA ASN A 6 -23.43 1.04 -19.75
C ASN A 6 -22.35 -0.02 -19.47
N ASN A 7 -21.93 -0.74 -20.51
CA ASN A 7 -20.81 -1.65 -20.48
C ASN A 7 -19.55 -0.81 -20.28
N LYS A 8 -19.27 -0.39 -19.05
CA LYS A 8 -18.04 0.31 -18.69
C LYS A 8 -16.92 -0.71 -18.86
N GLN A 9 -15.99 -0.45 -19.74
CA GLN A 9 -14.85 -1.33 -19.97
C GLN A 9 -14.05 -1.44 -18.67
N VAL A 10 -13.87 -2.66 -18.15
CA VAL A 10 -13.08 -2.92 -16.94
C VAL A 10 -11.61 -2.58 -17.19
N THR A 11 -10.99 -1.92 -16.23
CA THR A 11 -9.58 -1.51 -16.27
C THR A 11 -8.71 -2.64 -15.76
N HIS A 12 -8.01 -3.33 -16.67
CA HIS A 12 -7.08 -4.41 -16.32
C HIS A 12 -5.65 -3.91 -16.04
N HIS A 13 -5.26 -2.73 -16.54
CA HIS A 13 -3.96 -2.12 -16.29
C HIS A 13 -4.05 -1.11 -15.14
N ASN A 14 -4.01 -1.62 -13.91
CA ASN A 14 -4.13 -0.76 -12.73
C ASN A 14 -2.84 0.01 -12.47
N HIS A 15 -2.95 1.34 -12.31
CA HIS A 15 -1.84 2.18 -11.87
C HIS A 15 -1.81 2.20 -10.33
N PHE A 16 -0.80 1.59 -9.72
CA PHE A 16 -0.62 1.67 -8.27
C PHE A 16 0.00 3.00 -7.82
N ILE A 17 0.66 3.73 -8.72
CA ILE A 17 0.99 5.15 -8.58
C ILE A 17 0.30 5.91 -9.69
N PRO A 18 -0.59 6.88 -9.37
CA PRO A 18 -1.41 7.56 -10.38
C PRO A 18 -0.59 8.35 -11.39
N GLN A 19 -1.02 8.36 -12.65
CA GLN A 19 -0.34 9.12 -13.70
C GLN A 19 -0.29 10.63 -13.43
N PHE A 20 -1.36 11.21 -12.81
CA PHE A 20 -1.36 12.63 -12.49
C PHE A 20 -0.27 13.00 -11.47
N TYR A 21 0.01 12.10 -10.54
CA TYR A 21 1.09 12.24 -9.56
C TYR A 21 2.45 12.16 -10.25
N LEU A 22 2.72 11.10 -11.04
CA LEU A 22 3.98 10.90 -11.76
C LEU A 22 4.26 12.03 -12.76
N ARG A 23 3.25 12.69 -13.28
CA ARG A 23 3.39 13.81 -14.22
C ARG A 23 4.19 14.97 -13.65
N ASN A 24 4.21 15.15 -12.33
CA ASN A 24 5.00 16.19 -11.67
C ASN A 24 6.52 15.95 -11.81
N TRP A 25 6.94 14.72 -12.03
CA TRP A 25 8.33 14.35 -12.32
C TRP A 25 8.64 14.20 -13.81
N SER A 26 7.70 14.55 -14.66
CA SER A 26 7.91 14.58 -16.11
C SER A 26 8.39 15.96 -16.55
N SER A 27 9.36 16.01 -17.45
CA SER A 27 9.82 17.26 -18.09
C SER A 27 8.99 17.63 -19.32
N ASN A 28 8.35 16.64 -19.96
CA ASN A 28 7.60 16.75 -21.22
C ASN A 28 6.12 16.34 -21.09
N GLY A 29 5.65 16.02 -19.88
CA GLY A 29 4.28 15.59 -19.60
C GLY A 29 3.95 14.14 -19.99
N ASN A 30 4.86 13.42 -20.64
CA ASN A 30 4.62 12.06 -21.16
C ASN A 30 5.58 10.99 -20.62
N SER A 31 6.78 11.39 -20.24
CA SER A 31 7.81 10.46 -19.74
C SER A 31 8.60 11.09 -18.59
N LEU A 32 9.24 10.24 -17.81
CA LEU A 32 10.09 10.62 -16.69
C LEU A 32 11.41 9.84 -16.72
N TRP A 33 12.43 10.35 -16.05
CA TRP A 33 13.66 9.62 -15.84
C TRP A 33 13.42 8.49 -14.85
N ASP A 34 13.84 7.29 -15.24
CA ASP A 34 13.66 6.04 -14.49
C ASP A 34 15.01 5.41 -14.20
N TYR A 35 15.26 5.16 -12.92
CA TYR A 35 16.41 4.44 -12.42
C TYR A 35 15.94 3.13 -11.79
N LYS A 36 16.19 2.00 -12.48
CA LYS A 36 15.82 0.67 -12.02
C LYS A 36 16.83 0.19 -10.98
N LEU A 37 16.35 -0.09 -9.77
CA LEU A 37 17.17 -0.47 -8.61
C LEU A 37 17.61 -1.94 -8.64
N VAL A 38 16.74 -2.83 -9.12
CA VAL A 38 17.06 -4.25 -9.24
C VAL A 38 17.16 -4.58 -10.72
N VAL A 39 18.29 -5.12 -11.14
CA VAL A 39 18.60 -5.42 -12.52
C VAL A 39 19.20 -6.83 -12.65
N GLU A 40 19.03 -7.45 -13.81
CA GLU A 40 19.62 -8.76 -14.08
C GLU A 40 21.14 -8.68 -14.22
N ASP A 41 21.61 -7.58 -14.81
CA ASP A 41 22.98 -7.38 -15.21
C ASP A 41 23.36 -5.89 -15.10
N ASP A 42 24.60 -5.58 -14.73
CA ASP A 42 25.08 -4.20 -14.63
C ASP A 42 25.20 -3.48 -15.97
N ARG A 43 25.15 -4.19 -17.09
CA ARG A 43 25.11 -3.61 -18.45
C ARG A 43 23.79 -2.92 -18.78
N GLU A 44 22.70 -3.15 -18.01
CA GLU A 44 21.48 -2.38 -18.18
C GLU A 44 21.75 -0.89 -18.06
N LYS A 45 21.08 -0.07 -18.90
CA LYS A 45 21.20 1.39 -18.86
C LYS A 45 20.93 1.90 -17.45
N THR A 46 21.81 2.75 -16.95
CA THR A 46 21.70 3.33 -15.61
C THR A 46 20.45 4.18 -15.47
N LEU A 47 20.21 5.04 -16.44
CA LEU A 47 19.00 5.88 -16.51
C LEU A 47 18.37 5.68 -17.89
N ARG A 48 17.07 5.51 -17.87
CA ARG A 48 16.23 5.46 -19.07
C ARG A 48 15.05 6.41 -18.89
N THR A 49 14.33 6.67 -19.97
CA THR A 49 13.02 7.30 -19.89
C THR A 49 11.95 6.21 -19.92
N THR A 50 10.93 6.36 -19.10
CA THR A 50 9.74 5.50 -19.11
C THR A 50 8.48 6.33 -19.36
N SER A 51 7.51 5.75 -20.06
CA SER A 51 6.23 6.39 -20.32
C SER A 51 5.38 6.44 -19.05
N LEU A 52 4.65 7.53 -18.83
CA LEU A 52 3.67 7.63 -17.75
C LEU A 52 2.55 6.57 -17.86
N LYS A 53 2.26 6.09 -19.08
CA LYS A 53 1.23 5.08 -19.31
C LYS A 53 1.63 3.69 -18.84
N THR A 54 2.93 3.41 -18.76
CA THR A 54 3.47 2.09 -18.39
C THR A 54 4.24 2.11 -17.08
N ALA A 55 4.54 3.30 -16.54
CA ALA A 55 5.18 3.42 -15.24
C ALA A 55 4.20 3.04 -14.13
N CYS A 56 4.65 2.22 -13.19
CA CYS A 56 3.88 1.83 -12.01
C CYS A 56 2.53 1.19 -12.33
N THR A 57 2.49 0.32 -13.33
CA THR A 57 1.31 -0.48 -13.66
C THR A 57 1.49 -1.94 -13.22
N TRP A 58 0.37 -2.57 -12.87
CA TRP A 58 0.27 -4.01 -12.63
C TRP A 58 -1.08 -4.49 -13.15
N ASN A 59 -1.08 -5.59 -13.91
CA ASN A 59 -2.31 -6.13 -14.46
C ASN A 59 -3.17 -6.77 -13.37
N ASP A 60 -4.44 -6.40 -13.33
CA ASP A 60 -5.45 -6.95 -12.42
C ASP A 60 -5.10 -6.86 -10.94
N LEU A 61 -4.30 -5.85 -10.55
CA LEU A 61 -3.89 -5.67 -9.15
C LEU A 61 -5.09 -5.46 -8.22
N TYR A 62 -6.10 -4.72 -8.68
CA TYR A 62 -7.31 -4.38 -7.93
C TYR A 62 -8.60 -4.92 -8.56
N THR A 63 -8.53 -5.54 -9.73
CA THR A 63 -9.68 -6.09 -10.43
C THR A 63 -10.27 -7.23 -9.60
N GLN A 64 -11.53 -7.11 -9.20
CA GLN A 64 -12.25 -8.11 -8.44
C GLN A 64 -13.13 -8.93 -9.36
N ARG A 65 -13.43 -10.17 -8.97
CA ARG A 65 -14.40 -11.02 -9.66
C ARG A 65 -15.65 -11.15 -8.81
N THR A 66 -16.77 -10.67 -9.34
CA THR A 66 -18.06 -10.73 -8.66
C THR A 66 -19.09 -11.37 -9.57
N ALA A 67 -19.74 -12.45 -9.10
CA ALA A 67 -20.74 -13.21 -9.85
C ALA A 67 -20.27 -13.65 -11.26
N GLY A 68 -18.97 -14.00 -11.39
CA GLY A 68 -18.38 -14.46 -12.65
C GLY A 68 -17.97 -13.36 -13.62
N SER A 69 -18.08 -12.09 -13.25
CA SER A 69 -17.69 -10.94 -14.05
C SER A 69 -16.60 -10.12 -13.32
N ASP A 70 -15.64 -9.60 -14.08
CA ASP A 70 -14.63 -8.70 -13.55
C ASP A 70 -15.23 -7.31 -13.30
N VAL A 71 -14.87 -6.70 -12.17
CA VAL A 71 -15.31 -5.36 -11.78
C VAL A 71 -14.12 -4.52 -11.31
N ASP A 72 -14.18 -3.21 -11.55
CA ASP A 72 -13.15 -2.23 -11.20
C ASP A 72 -13.62 -1.21 -10.14
N ASP A 73 -14.55 -1.63 -9.28
CA ASP A 73 -15.11 -0.78 -8.23
C ASP A 73 -14.05 -0.20 -7.31
N ILE A 74 -13.01 -0.96 -6.99
CA ILE A 74 -11.86 -0.51 -6.18
C ILE A 74 -11.07 0.58 -6.90
N GLU A 75 -10.79 0.42 -8.20
CA GLU A 75 -10.06 1.42 -8.99
C GLU A 75 -10.87 2.71 -9.09
N ASN A 76 -12.18 2.61 -9.34
CA ASN A 76 -13.08 3.76 -9.35
C ASN A 76 -13.11 4.46 -7.98
N TYR A 77 -13.20 3.70 -6.90
CA TYR A 77 -13.18 4.23 -5.54
C TYR A 77 -11.88 4.99 -5.23
N PHE A 78 -10.72 4.42 -5.60
CA PHE A 78 -9.44 5.14 -5.44
C PHE A 78 -9.42 6.43 -6.24
N CYS A 79 -9.92 6.40 -7.47
CA CYS A 79 -9.97 7.56 -8.34
C CYS A 79 -10.84 8.68 -7.74
N ASP A 80 -12.07 8.37 -7.33
CA ASP A 80 -13.05 9.36 -6.93
C ASP A 80 -12.77 9.93 -5.53
N GLU A 81 -12.43 9.06 -4.58
CA GLU A 81 -12.28 9.47 -3.17
C GLU A 81 -10.91 10.05 -2.85
N TYR A 82 -9.84 9.62 -3.53
CA TYR A 82 -8.47 10.01 -3.16
C TYR A 82 -7.71 10.74 -4.26
N GLU A 83 -7.79 10.25 -5.52
CA GLU A 83 -6.93 10.76 -6.58
C GLU A 83 -7.44 12.07 -7.17
N ALA A 84 -8.74 12.19 -7.42
CA ALA A 84 -9.31 13.40 -7.98
C ALA A 84 -9.16 14.61 -7.04
N PRO A 85 -9.44 14.52 -5.72
CA PRO A 85 -9.14 15.58 -4.76
C PRO A 85 -7.64 15.93 -4.71
N ALA A 86 -6.75 14.93 -4.59
CA ALA A 86 -5.31 15.14 -4.54
C ALA A 86 -4.79 15.82 -5.82
N SER A 87 -5.28 15.42 -6.99
CA SER A 87 -4.92 16.03 -8.27
C SER A 87 -5.24 17.53 -8.32
N ALA A 88 -6.40 17.93 -7.79
CA ALA A 88 -6.78 19.34 -7.70
C ALA A 88 -5.82 20.12 -6.78
N ILE A 89 -5.42 19.53 -5.66
CA ILE A 89 -4.52 20.17 -4.69
C ILE A 89 -3.09 20.26 -5.24
N LEU A 90 -2.60 19.25 -5.97
CA LEU A 90 -1.30 19.34 -6.63
C LEU A 90 -1.20 20.48 -7.63
N ARG A 91 -2.30 20.81 -8.33
CA ARG A 91 -2.36 22.00 -9.19
C ARG A 91 -2.24 23.30 -8.38
N LYS A 92 -2.88 23.38 -7.18
CA LYS A 92 -2.73 24.53 -6.26
C LYS A 92 -1.27 24.69 -5.82
N ILE A 93 -0.61 23.58 -5.43
CA ILE A 93 0.80 23.59 -5.02
C ILE A 93 1.68 24.12 -6.16
N SER A 94 1.46 23.63 -7.39
CA SER A 94 2.24 24.02 -8.57
C SER A 94 2.03 25.50 -8.95
N SER A 95 0.87 26.06 -8.67
CA SER A 95 0.57 27.50 -8.89
C SER A 95 0.99 28.41 -7.72
N GLY A 96 1.50 27.85 -6.62
CA GLY A 96 1.84 28.60 -5.41
C GLY A 96 0.62 29.11 -4.62
N ALA A 97 -0.57 28.57 -4.87
CA ALA A 97 -1.77 28.94 -4.13
C ALA A 97 -1.72 28.44 -2.68
N ALA A 98 -2.31 29.20 -1.77
CA ALA A 98 -2.42 28.79 -0.37
C ALA A 98 -3.29 27.53 -0.23
N LEU A 99 -2.89 26.65 0.67
CA LEU A 99 -3.65 25.45 1.00
C LEU A 99 -4.48 25.65 2.25
N SER A 100 -5.71 25.18 2.22
CA SER A 100 -6.57 25.10 3.40
C SER A 100 -6.23 23.87 4.25
N LYS A 101 -6.73 23.84 5.48
CA LYS A 101 -6.65 22.63 6.32
C LYS A 101 -7.31 21.40 5.65
N ASN A 102 -8.40 21.62 4.94
CA ASN A 102 -9.07 20.55 4.19
C ASN A 102 -8.20 20.01 3.04
N ASP A 103 -7.47 20.88 2.34
CA ASP A 103 -6.50 20.43 1.32
C ASP A 103 -5.43 19.54 1.94
N ILE A 104 -4.90 19.89 3.11
CA ILE A 104 -3.93 19.06 3.84
C ILE A 104 -4.55 17.72 4.22
N ASN A 105 -5.78 17.69 4.75
CA ASN A 105 -6.45 16.44 5.10
C ASN A 105 -6.63 15.52 3.87
N CYS A 106 -7.05 16.05 2.73
CA CYS A 106 -7.14 15.26 1.49
C CYS A 106 -5.78 14.70 1.04
N LEU A 107 -4.68 15.46 1.23
CA LEU A 107 -3.35 14.95 0.93
C LEU A 107 -2.91 13.86 1.93
N VAL A 108 -3.34 13.93 3.19
CA VAL A 108 -3.10 12.87 4.18
C VAL A 108 -3.85 11.60 3.81
N ASP A 109 -5.09 11.72 3.37
CA ASP A 109 -5.85 10.58 2.86
C ASP A 109 -5.19 9.96 1.61
N PHE A 110 -4.67 10.81 0.72
CA PHE A 110 -3.87 10.36 -0.42
C PHE A 110 -2.56 9.69 0.00
N TRP A 111 -1.87 10.20 1.05
CA TRP A 111 -0.71 9.54 1.63
C TRP A 111 -1.05 8.15 2.15
N LEU A 112 -2.15 8.02 2.91
CA LEU A 112 -2.61 6.75 3.46
C LEU A 112 -2.83 5.72 2.36
N ILE A 113 -3.61 6.07 1.33
CA ILE A 113 -3.90 5.12 0.27
C ILE A 113 -2.64 4.77 -0.54
N GLN A 114 -1.73 5.72 -0.79
CA GLN A 114 -0.47 5.47 -1.48
C GLN A 114 0.50 4.61 -0.66
N HIS A 115 0.45 4.68 0.67
CA HIS A 115 1.29 3.87 1.54
C HIS A 115 0.89 2.38 1.52
N PHE A 116 -0.42 2.11 1.46
CA PHE A 116 -0.95 0.75 1.59
C PHE A 116 -1.24 0.04 0.27
N ARG A 117 -1.38 0.74 -0.87
CA ARG A 117 -1.80 0.13 -2.13
C ARG A 117 -0.68 -0.27 -3.10
N THR A 118 0.57 -0.16 -2.71
CA THR A 118 1.71 -0.47 -3.58
C THR A 118 2.09 -1.95 -3.57
N PRO A 119 2.72 -2.48 -4.64
CA PRO A 119 3.26 -3.84 -4.64
C PRO A 119 4.25 -4.11 -3.50
N ALA A 120 5.03 -3.10 -3.09
CA ALA A 120 5.91 -3.22 -1.94
C ALA A 120 5.14 -3.60 -0.67
N TYR A 121 4.01 -2.93 -0.43
CA TYR A 121 3.15 -3.23 0.70
C TYR A 121 2.43 -4.58 0.53
N LEU A 122 1.90 -4.87 -0.66
CA LEU A 122 1.25 -6.15 -0.96
C LEU A 122 2.13 -7.34 -0.57
N ILE A 123 3.37 -7.37 -1.06
CA ILE A 123 4.31 -8.48 -0.83
C ILE A 123 4.66 -8.60 0.65
N LYS A 124 4.94 -7.45 1.29
CA LYS A 124 5.23 -7.41 2.72
C LYS A 124 4.04 -7.85 3.58
N ASN A 125 2.83 -7.37 3.24
CA ASN A 125 1.61 -7.69 3.97
C ASN A 125 1.22 -9.18 3.80
N ALA A 126 1.37 -9.75 2.61
CA ALA A 126 1.11 -11.17 2.38
C ALA A 126 1.96 -12.05 3.30
N LYS A 127 3.29 -11.78 3.36
CA LYS A 127 4.20 -12.50 4.25
C LYS A 127 3.84 -12.35 5.73
N LEU A 128 3.56 -11.11 6.16
CA LEU A 128 3.15 -10.84 7.54
C LEU A 128 1.82 -11.53 7.88
N THR A 129 0.87 -11.55 6.95
CA THR A 129 -0.43 -12.22 7.14
C THR A 129 -0.24 -13.73 7.29
N GLU A 130 0.65 -14.35 6.51
CA GLU A 130 1.00 -15.77 6.63
C GLU A 130 1.58 -16.08 8.01
N GLU A 131 2.60 -15.31 8.46
CA GLU A 131 3.23 -15.47 9.76
C GLU A 131 2.21 -15.33 10.93
N VAL A 132 1.36 -14.29 10.87
CA VAL A 132 0.32 -14.05 11.89
C VAL A 132 -0.76 -15.12 11.85
N PHE A 133 -1.15 -15.60 10.67
CA PHE A 133 -2.12 -16.67 10.53
C PHE A 133 -1.62 -17.98 11.15
N GLU A 134 -0.38 -18.36 10.91
CA GLU A 134 0.25 -19.53 11.55
C GLU A 134 0.27 -19.39 13.09
N GLU A 135 0.65 -18.20 13.59
CA GLU A 135 0.68 -17.95 15.04
C GLU A 135 -0.72 -18.07 15.66
N ILE A 136 -1.75 -17.46 15.05
CA ILE A 136 -3.15 -17.56 15.52
C ILE A 136 -3.61 -19.01 15.48
N THR A 137 -3.37 -19.73 14.37
CA THR A 137 -3.79 -21.12 14.22
C THR A 137 -3.21 -22.00 15.32
N ASN A 138 -1.94 -21.80 15.66
CA ASN A 138 -1.28 -22.52 16.75
C ASN A 138 -1.85 -22.20 18.14
N GLN A 139 -2.47 -21.04 18.34
CA GLN A 139 -3.09 -20.62 19.60
C GLN A 139 -4.56 -21.04 19.72
N ILE A 140 -5.23 -21.43 18.62
CA ILE A 140 -6.65 -21.77 18.63
C ILE A 140 -6.99 -22.87 19.66
N PRO A 141 -6.24 -23.98 19.82
CA PRO A 141 -6.54 -25.01 20.80
C PRO A 141 -6.61 -24.46 22.24
N ASP A 142 -5.66 -23.60 22.62
CA ASP A 142 -5.64 -23.00 23.94
C ASP A 142 -6.79 -22.01 24.14
N ILE A 143 -7.12 -21.21 23.12
CA ILE A 143 -8.23 -20.27 23.13
C ILE A 143 -9.55 -21.02 23.31
N VAL A 144 -9.76 -22.09 22.55
CA VAL A 144 -10.97 -22.92 22.62
C VAL A 144 -11.10 -23.60 23.98
N SER A 145 -10.02 -24.22 24.49
CA SER A 145 -10.00 -24.84 25.81
C SER A 145 -10.34 -23.83 26.92
N LYS A 146 -9.76 -22.64 26.84
CA LYS A 146 -10.04 -21.55 27.77
C LYS A 146 -11.50 -21.09 27.68
N TYR A 147 -12.05 -20.95 26.46
CA TYR A 147 -13.44 -20.56 26.24
C TYR A 147 -14.42 -21.53 26.91
N PHE A 148 -14.24 -22.84 26.74
CA PHE A 148 -15.09 -23.85 27.35
C PHE A 148 -14.99 -23.83 28.89
N TYR A 149 -13.77 -23.72 29.42
CA TYR A 149 -13.56 -23.60 30.86
C TYR A 149 -14.25 -22.37 31.48
N GLU A 150 -14.11 -21.23 30.86
CA GLU A 150 -14.72 -19.98 31.29
C GLU A 150 -16.25 -20.01 31.16
N LYS A 151 -16.79 -20.69 30.11
CA LYS A 151 -18.22 -20.91 29.93
C LYS A 151 -18.80 -21.79 31.05
N GLU A 152 -18.11 -22.86 31.45
CA GLU A 152 -18.51 -23.70 32.61
C GLU A 152 -18.55 -22.89 33.91
N LEU A 153 -17.66 -21.92 34.07
CA LEU A 153 -17.62 -21.01 35.21
C LEU A 153 -18.69 -19.87 35.13
N GLY A 154 -19.50 -19.82 34.07
CA GLY A 154 -20.50 -18.78 33.86
C GLY A 154 -19.92 -17.41 33.52
N ILE A 155 -18.69 -17.33 33.07
CA ILE A 155 -18.05 -16.08 32.63
C ILE A 155 -18.66 -15.68 31.27
N ALA A 156 -19.20 -14.44 31.21
CA ALA A 156 -19.76 -13.92 29.98
C ALA A 156 -18.65 -13.56 28.99
N HIS A 157 -18.75 -14.08 27.77
CA HIS A 157 -17.86 -13.71 26.67
C HIS A 157 -18.43 -12.57 25.83
N PRO A 158 -17.59 -11.66 25.31
CA PRO A 158 -18.05 -10.67 24.34
C PRO A 158 -18.72 -11.34 23.15
N VAL A 159 -19.84 -10.81 22.70
CA VAL A 159 -20.46 -11.25 21.45
C VAL A 159 -19.50 -10.92 20.30
N ALA A 160 -19.24 -11.92 19.46
CA ALA A 160 -18.43 -11.68 18.26
C ALA A 160 -19.08 -10.59 17.40
N HIS A 161 -18.38 -9.50 17.21
CA HIS A 161 -18.82 -8.46 16.28
C HIS A 161 -18.56 -8.93 14.85
N LYS A 162 -19.56 -8.70 13.98
CA LYS A 162 -19.32 -8.87 12.53
C LYS A 162 -18.22 -7.90 12.11
N PRO A 163 -17.27 -8.32 11.25
CA PRO A 163 -16.25 -7.42 10.74
C PRO A 163 -16.91 -6.22 10.05
N GLU A 164 -16.39 -5.04 10.30
CA GLU A 164 -16.85 -3.82 9.61
C GLU A 164 -16.64 -3.97 8.10
N GLN A 165 -17.70 -3.74 7.35
CA GLN A 165 -17.63 -3.78 5.89
C GLN A 165 -17.40 -2.38 5.35
N PHE A 166 -16.25 -2.17 4.72
CA PHE A 166 -15.90 -0.91 4.05
C PHE A 166 -16.06 -1.08 2.53
N TYR A 167 -17.26 -0.75 2.03
CA TYR A 167 -17.48 -0.80 0.58
C TYR A 167 -16.53 0.16 -0.15
N PRO A 168 -15.94 -0.22 -1.32
CA PRO A 168 -16.16 -1.47 -2.08
C PRO A 168 -15.19 -2.62 -1.73
N PHE A 169 -14.50 -2.52 -0.61
CA PHE A 169 -13.48 -3.50 -0.22
C PHE A 169 -14.09 -4.83 0.22
N PRO A 170 -13.45 -5.96 -0.13
CA PRO A 170 -13.90 -7.27 0.33
C PRO A 170 -13.70 -7.43 1.83
N VAL A 171 -14.62 -8.13 2.47
CA VAL A 171 -14.40 -8.67 3.82
C VAL A 171 -13.78 -10.05 3.67
N GLN A 172 -12.69 -10.28 4.36
CA GLN A 172 -12.05 -11.58 4.39
C GLN A 172 -11.95 -12.09 5.83
N PRO A 173 -12.96 -12.81 6.31
CA PRO A 173 -12.89 -13.45 7.61
C PRO A 173 -11.89 -14.62 7.58
N ILE A 174 -11.25 -14.89 8.71
CA ILE A 174 -10.57 -16.16 8.95
C ILE A 174 -11.66 -17.16 9.29
N GLU A 175 -11.79 -18.19 8.45
CA GLU A 175 -12.74 -19.27 8.67
C GLU A 175 -12.06 -20.39 9.45
N ALA A 176 -12.71 -20.90 10.50
CA ALA A 176 -12.23 -22.03 11.27
C ALA A 176 -13.35 -23.05 11.46
N ASP A 177 -12.99 -24.32 11.38
CA ASP A 177 -13.83 -25.47 11.65
C ASP A 177 -13.23 -26.34 12.75
N ILE A 178 -14.04 -26.77 13.70
CA ILE A 178 -13.61 -27.53 14.86
C ILE A 178 -14.34 -28.85 14.86
N ASP A 179 -13.60 -29.93 14.59
CA ASP A 179 -14.10 -31.29 14.78
C ASP A 179 -13.86 -31.71 16.24
N PHE A 180 -14.92 -31.72 17.02
CA PHE A 180 -14.87 -32.08 18.44
C PHE A 180 -14.65 -33.58 18.68
N GLU A 181 -14.90 -34.48 17.70
CA GLU A 181 -14.68 -35.90 17.82
C GLU A 181 -13.20 -36.25 17.70
N THR A 182 -12.53 -35.64 16.73
CA THR A 182 -11.10 -35.88 16.47
C THR A 182 -10.18 -34.87 17.16
N GLY A 183 -10.73 -33.79 17.69
CA GLY A 183 -9.97 -32.64 18.21
C GLY A 183 -9.21 -31.87 17.15
N THR A 184 -9.61 -32.02 15.88
CA THR A 184 -8.95 -31.35 14.74
C THR A 184 -9.54 -29.97 14.52
N ILE A 185 -8.67 -28.98 14.35
CA ILE A 185 -9.04 -27.61 13.98
C ILE A 185 -8.48 -27.33 12.58
N THR A 186 -9.39 -26.99 11.66
CA THR A 186 -9.01 -26.59 10.31
C THR A 186 -9.35 -25.12 10.13
N SER A 187 -8.39 -24.32 9.67
CA SER A 187 -8.59 -22.91 9.35
C SER A 187 -8.16 -22.60 7.93
N SER A 188 -8.81 -21.63 7.31
CA SER A 188 -8.54 -21.23 5.93
C SER A 188 -8.61 -19.72 5.78
N ILE A 189 -7.67 -19.18 5.00
CA ILE A 189 -7.65 -17.79 4.55
C ILE A 189 -7.10 -17.75 3.12
N VAL A 190 -7.64 -16.87 2.27
CA VAL A 190 -7.07 -16.61 0.93
C VAL A 190 -6.07 -15.47 1.02
N LEU A 191 -4.78 -15.79 0.88
CA LEU A 191 -3.73 -14.77 0.78
C LEU A 191 -3.70 -14.17 -0.63
N GLY A 192 -3.46 -12.86 -0.72
CA GLY A 192 -3.30 -12.17 -1.97
C GLY A 192 -4.22 -10.97 -2.14
N ARG A 193 -4.92 -10.88 -3.27
CA ARG A 193 -5.74 -9.71 -3.63
C ARG A 193 -6.80 -9.37 -2.59
N ALA A 194 -7.62 -10.32 -2.19
CA ALA A 194 -8.71 -10.09 -1.24
C ALA A 194 -8.19 -9.68 0.15
N SER A 195 -7.17 -10.37 0.69
CA SER A 195 -6.55 -10.01 1.97
C SER A 195 -5.85 -8.65 1.90
N PHE A 196 -5.19 -8.36 0.78
CA PHE A 196 -4.55 -7.07 0.54
C PHE A 196 -5.56 -5.91 0.53
N LEU A 197 -6.66 -6.04 -0.22
CA LEU A 197 -7.70 -5.02 -0.28
C LEU A 197 -8.43 -4.85 1.06
N SER A 198 -8.73 -5.95 1.75
CA SER A 198 -9.29 -5.91 3.10
C SER A 198 -8.37 -5.21 4.10
N SER A 199 -7.05 -5.45 4.02
CA SER A 199 -6.08 -4.78 4.88
C SER A 199 -6.00 -3.27 4.60
N ILE A 200 -6.04 -2.85 3.33
CA ILE A 200 -6.10 -1.43 2.96
C ILE A 200 -7.29 -0.77 3.64
N ALA A 201 -8.48 -1.36 3.52
CA ALA A 201 -9.69 -0.83 4.14
C ALA A 201 -9.55 -0.67 5.66
N SER A 202 -9.06 -1.73 6.32
CA SER A 202 -8.88 -1.76 7.77
C SER A 202 -7.88 -0.71 8.25
N PHE A 203 -6.77 -0.52 7.53
CA PHE A 203 -5.76 0.47 7.91
C PHE A 203 -6.19 1.90 7.60
N VAL A 204 -6.78 2.14 6.43
CA VAL A 204 -7.17 3.49 6.01
C VAL A 204 -8.37 4.00 6.80
N ASN A 205 -9.41 3.16 6.97
CA ASN A 205 -10.66 3.55 7.63
C ASN A 205 -10.69 3.25 9.14
N GLY A 206 -9.75 2.43 9.63
CA GLY A 206 -9.66 2.02 11.02
C GLY A 206 -8.88 2.99 11.90
N SER A 207 -8.50 2.48 13.08
CA SER A 207 -7.78 3.25 14.12
C SER A 207 -6.43 3.80 13.66
N VAL A 208 -5.72 3.07 12.78
CA VAL A 208 -4.42 3.50 12.24
C VAL A 208 -4.59 4.74 11.37
N GLY A 209 -5.51 4.72 10.41
CA GLY A 209 -5.80 5.86 9.56
C GLY A 209 -6.25 7.08 10.36
N ASN A 210 -7.16 6.89 11.32
CA ASN A 210 -7.62 7.96 12.22
C ASN A 210 -6.46 8.57 13.02
N ARG A 211 -5.53 7.76 13.50
CA ARG A 211 -4.35 8.25 14.21
C ARG A 211 -3.44 9.06 13.31
N VAL A 212 -3.17 8.58 12.10
CA VAL A 212 -2.31 9.25 11.11
C VAL A 212 -2.90 10.60 10.69
N ARG A 213 -4.22 10.70 10.49
CA ARG A 213 -4.92 11.97 10.18
C ARG A 213 -4.74 13.02 11.27
N ASN A 214 -4.57 12.61 12.52
CA ASN A 214 -4.42 13.51 13.67
C ASN A 214 -2.99 13.98 13.91
N PHE A 215 -2.01 13.62 13.09
CA PHE A 215 -0.65 14.17 13.20
C PHE A 215 -0.58 15.60 12.65
N ASN A 216 0.49 16.32 13.02
CA ASN A 216 0.74 17.67 12.53
C ASN A 216 1.37 17.65 11.14
N TRP A 217 0.54 17.58 10.12
CA TRP A 217 0.98 17.55 8.73
C TRP A 217 1.21 18.95 8.16
N THR A 218 2.25 19.11 7.38
CA THR A 218 2.59 20.34 6.69
C THR A 218 3.21 20.08 5.32
N ILE A 219 3.33 21.13 4.50
CA ILE A 219 4.09 21.08 3.25
C ILE A 219 5.47 21.63 3.51
N VAL A 220 6.48 20.84 3.20
CA VAL A 220 7.89 21.24 3.26
C VAL A 220 8.49 21.39 1.87
N ARG A 221 9.51 22.24 1.76
CA ARG A 221 10.20 22.51 0.51
C ARG A 221 11.68 22.14 0.63
N PRO A 222 12.32 21.65 -0.44
CA PRO A 222 13.75 21.40 -0.44
C PRO A 222 14.52 22.72 -0.41
N PRO A 223 15.79 22.72 0.01
CA PRO A 223 16.63 23.90 -0.07
C PRO A 223 16.90 24.25 -1.55
N ARG A 224 17.35 25.48 -1.79
CA ARG A 224 17.68 25.95 -3.14
C ARG A 224 18.60 24.98 -3.87
N GLU A 225 18.34 24.72 -5.16
CA GLU A 225 19.10 23.83 -6.04
C GLU A 225 18.95 22.33 -5.72
N HIS A 226 18.22 21.98 -4.64
CA HIS A 226 17.88 20.60 -4.31
C HIS A 226 16.45 20.28 -4.77
N PHE A 227 16.13 18.99 -4.83
CA PHE A 227 14.80 18.51 -5.21
C PHE A 227 14.52 17.16 -4.57
N PHE A 228 13.24 16.87 -4.38
CA PHE A 228 12.82 15.55 -3.96
C PHE A 228 12.80 14.58 -5.14
N LEU A 229 13.14 13.34 -4.84
CA LEU A 229 12.91 12.19 -5.69
C LEU A 229 11.53 11.60 -5.40
N THR A 230 11.05 10.75 -6.32
CA THR A 230 9.93 9.86 -6.06
C THR A 230 10.27 8.44 -6.50
N SER A 231 9.40 7.49 -6.20
CA SER A 231 9.62 6.08 -6.51
C SER A 231 8.29 5.38 -6.83
N ASP A 232 8.38 4.10 -7.09
CA ASP A 232 7.23 3.21 -7.20
C ASP A 232 6.62 2.82 -5.82
N ASN A 233 7.12 3.41 -4.74
CA ASN A 233 6.56 3.37 -3.38
C ASN A 233 6.86 4.72 -2.70
N PRO A 234 6.10 5.80 -3.03
CA PRO A 234 6.49 7.16 -2.67
C PRO A 234 6.03 7.61 -1.28
N ALA A 235 4.97 7.01 -0.74
CA ALA A 235 4.43 7.34 0.58
C ALA A 235 5.12 6.48 1.64
N ILE A 236 6.13 7.01 2.29
CA ILE A 236 6.99 6.25 3.19
C ILE A 236 6.94 6.74 4.63
N ALA A 237 7.22 5.81 5.54
CA ALA A 237 7.56 6.06 6.93
C ALA A 237 9.02 5.69 7.17
N PHE A 238 9.78 6.53 7.86
CA PHE A 238 11.15 6.21 8.21
C PHE A 238 11.59 6.80 9.54
N GLY A 239 12.50 6.10 10.22
CA GLY A 239 13.22 6.60 11.38
C GLY A 239 14.65 6.96 11.01
N ALA A 240 15.15 8.09 11.48
CA ALA A 240 16.54 8.47 11.35
C ALA A 240 17.25 8.38 12.70
N TYR A 241 18.36 7.69 12.74
CA TYR A 241 19.19 7.55 13.94
C TYR A 241 20.35 8.56 13.94
N LYS A 242 20.95 8.78 15.10
CA LYS A 242 22.06 9.74 15.27
C LYS A 242 23.28 9.46 14.38
N ASP A 243 23.50 8.21 13.99
CA ASP A 243 24.59 7.76 13.12
C ASP A 243 24.23 7.82 11.61
N ASN A 244 23.19 8.56 11.23
CA ASN A 244 22.65 8.67 9.86
C ASN A 244 22.11 7.35 9.27
N LYS A 245 21.91 6.33 10.08
CA LYS A 245 21.19 5.15 9.63
C LYS A 245 19.70 5.47 9.50
N ILE A 246 19.14 5.06 8.39
CA ILE A 246 17.71 5.18 8.10
C ILE A 246 17.11 3.79 8.18
N GLU A 247 16.04 3.67 8.96
CA GLU A 247 15.17 2.50 9.00
C GLU A 247 13.88 2.84 8.23
N VAL A 248 13.49 2.00 7.31
CA VAL A 248 12.27 2.16 6.51
C VAL A 248 11.33 0.98 6.72
N ASP A 249 11.88 -0.19 7.03
CA ASP A 249 11.11 -1.41 7.23
C ASP A 249 10.73 -1.63 8.70
N GLY A 250 9.52 -2.18 8.92
CA GLY A 250 9.05 -2.55 10.27
C GLY A 250 8.73 -1.38 11.20
N ILE A 251 8.68 -0.16 10.68
CA ILE A 251 8.41 1.03 11.49
C ILE A 251 6.92 1.18 11.73
N GLY A 252 6.52 1.18 13.01
CA GLY A 252 5.15 1.50 13.41
C GLY A 252 4.82 2.97 13.15
N LEU A 253 3.74 3.25 12.40
CA LEU A 253 3.31 4.61 12.03
C LEU A 253 3.00 5.52 13.23
N GLY A 254 2.82 4.97 14.42
CA GLY A 254 2.58 5.72 15.65
C GLY A 254 3.80 5.87 16.57
N ARG A 255 4.98 5.37 16.17
CA ARG A 255 6.22 5.49 16.96
C ARG A 255 6.74 6.92 16.92
N ARG A 256 7.11 7.50 18.07
CA ARG A 256 7.69 8.85 18.16
C ARG A 256 8.98 8.95 17.33
N ASN A 257 9.23 10.12 16.78
CA ASN A 257 10.39 10.47 15.96
C ASN A 257 10.44 9.66 14.63
N VAL A 258 9.31 9.13 14.19
CA VAL A 258 9.16 8.58 12.84
C VAL A 258 8.67 9.71 11.93
N THR A 259 9.32 9.85 10.81
CA THR A 259 8.92 10.77 9.74
C THR A 259 8.01 10.05 8.76
N LEU A 260 6.85 10.65 8.47
CA LEU A 260 5.97 10.24 7.39
C LEU A 260 6.06 11.29 6.27
N VAL A 261 6.32 10.85 5.06
CA VAL A 261 6.53 11.77 3.94
C VAL A 261 5.96 11.23 2.64
N LEU A 262 5.46 12.15 1.80
CA LEU A 262 5.10 11.93 0.41
C LEU A 262 5.62 13.11 -0.41
N PRO A 263 6.65 12.95 -1.22
CA PRO A 263 7.02 13.95 -2.22
C PRO A 263 5.84 14.18 -3.17
N LEU A 264 5.34 15.39 -3.25
CA LEU A 264 4.18 15.75 -4.09
C LEU A 264 4.61 16.26 -5.46
N THR A 265 5.72 16.98 -5.47
CA THR A 265 6.41 17.50 -6.64
C THR A 265 7.92 17.47 -6.34
N PRO A 266 8.80 17.72 -7.31
CA PRO A 266 10.23 17.92 -7.01
C PRO A 266 10.52 19.01 -5.99
N ASP A 267 9.61 19.96 -5.83
CA ASP A 267 9.78 21.19 -5.03
C ASP A 267 8.89 21.24 -3.77
N ALA A 268 8.10 20.20 -3.50
CA ALA A 268 7.21 20.14 -2.34
C ALA A 268 6.96 18.71 -1.88
N ALA A 269 6.89 18.49 -0.56
CA ALA A 269 6.50 17.22 0.04
C ALA A 269 5.48 17.44 1.16
N LEU A 270 4.50 16.55 1.27
CA LEU A 270 3.69 16.41 2.46
C LEU A 270 4.54 15.72 3.53
N PHE A 271 4.55 16.25 4.73
CA PHE A 271 5.50 15.85 5.77
C PHE A 271 4.89 15.93 7.16
N THR A 272 5.23 14.99 8.01
CA THR A 272 5.03 15.06 9.45
C THR A 272 6.12 14.27 10.17
N GLU A 273 6.41 14.65 11.42
CA GLU A 273 7.18 13.84 12.35
C GLU A 273 6.30 13.50 13.54
N VAL A 274 6.16 12.21 13.84
CA VAL A 274 5.26 11.71 14.86
C VAL A 274 5.69 12.20 16.26
N GLY A 275 4.84 13.01 16.86
CA GLY A 275 5.08 13.62 18.19
C GLY A 275 5.72 15.00 18.13
N ALA A 276 6.04 15.53 16.95
CA ALA A 276 6.49 16.92 16.78
C ALA A 276 5.32 17.90 16.92
N LEU A 277 5.61 19.09 17.41
CA LEU A 277 4.65 20.19 17.43
C LEU A 277 4.70 20.93 16.07
N PRO A 278 3.64 21.66 15.68
CA PRO A 278 3.58 22.32 14.37
C PRO A 278 4.74 23.26 14.09
N PHE A 279 5.25 23.96 15.11
CA PHE A 279 6.36 24.91 14.99
C PHE A 279 7.75 24.26 14.98
N ASP A 280 7.84 22.95 15.24
CA ASP A 280 9.12 22.21 15.19
C ASP A 280 9.48 21.81 13.76
N ILE A 281 8.52 21.86 12.83
CA ILE A 281 8.71 21.45 11.43
C ILE A 281 8.93 22.71 10.59
N PRO A 282 10.15 22.91 10.01
CA PRO A 282 10.41 24.06 9.18
C PRO A 282 9.73 23.94 7.81
N GLU A 283 9.22 25.04 7.26
CA GLU A 283 8.67 25.05 5.88
C GLU A 283 9.76 24.74 4.84
N GLN A 284 10.98 25.22 5.05
CA GLN A 284 12.13 24.92 4.20
C GLN A 284 13.12 24.03 4.94
N LEU A 285 13.38 22.87 4.34
CA LEU A 285 14.31 21.88 4.87
C LEU A 285 15.78 22.30 4.68
N SER A 286 16.63 21.81 5.55
CA SER A 286 18.07 21.81 5.33
C SER A 286 18.48 20.82 4.24
N VAL A 287 19.68 20.98 3.67
CA VAL A 287 20.27 20.03 2.71
C VAL A 287 20.24 18.61 3.27
N ARG A 288 20.66 18.45 4.51
CA ARG A 288 20.71 17.16 5.19
C ARG A 288 19.31 16.50 5.29
N GLN A 289 18.27 17.25 5.65
CA GLN A 289 16.90 16.71 5.73
C GLN A 289 16.38 16.30 4.36
N CYS A 290 16.66 17.10 3.32
CA CYS A 290 16.30 16.76 1.94
C CYS A 290 17.00 15.46 1.47
N GLU A 291 18.29 15.32 1.76
CA GLU A 291 19.07 14.11 1.46
C GLU A 291 18.54 12.89 2.23
N LEU A 292 18.20 13.03 3.51
CA LEU A 292 17.59 11.94 4.30
C LEU A 292 16.26 11.48 3.71
N ILE A 293 15.41 12.40 3.28
CA ILE A 293 14.16 12.05 2.59
C ILE A 293 14.44 11.29 1.30
N ASN A 294 15.36 11.77 0.46
CA ASN A 294 15.72 11.10 -0.78
C ASN A 294 16.34 9.72 -0.54
N GLN A 295 17.15 9.55 0.51
CA GLN A 295 17.67 8.26 0.93
C GLN A 295 16.56 7.33 1.42
N ALA A 296 15.57 7.86 2.15
CA ALA A 296 14.43 7.08 2.60
C ALA A 296 13.54 6.65 1.42
N ILE A 297 13.28 7.53 0.44
CA ILE A 297 12.61 7.20 -0.83
C ILE A 297 13.34 6.07 -1.57
N TYR A 298 14.67 6.16 -1.67
CA TYR A 298 15.49 5.12 -2.29
C TYR A 298 15.34 3.77 -1.58
N ARG A 299 15.47 3.76 -0.25
CA ARG A 299 15.40 2.52 0.54
C ARG A 299 13.99 1.91 0.57
N GLY A 300 12.95 2.76 0.52
CA GLY A 300 11.56 2.33 0.49
C GLY A 300 11.05 1.97 -0.91
N ALA A 301 11.77 2.29 -1.96
CA ALA A 301 11.39 1.96 -3.33
C ALA A 301 11.35 0.44 -3.56
N TYR A 302 10.35 -0.02 -4.31
CA TYR A 302 10.24 -1.43 -4.67
C TYR A 302 11.24 -1.82 -5.76
N ARG A 303 11.21 -1.10 -6.90
CA ARG A 303 12.10 -1.37 -8.05
C ARG A 303 12.61 -0.13 -8.75
N HIS A 304 11.95 1.02 -8.61
CA HIS A 304 12.17 2.18 -9.43
C HIS A 304 12.24 3.48 -8.64
N ILE A 305 13.23 4.32 -8.99
CA ILE A 305 13.27 5.73 -8.59
C ILE A 305 12.98 6.58 -9.83
N PHE A 306 12.19 7.62 -9.64
CA PHE A 306 11.84 8.55 -10.69
C PHE A 306 12.31 9.97 -10.36
N SER A 307 12.67 10.69 -11.40
CA SER A 307 13.08 12.08 -11.29
C SER A 307 12.73 12.89 -12.53
N LYS A 308 12.56 14.21 -12.34
CA LYS A 308 12.30 15.16 -13.42
C LYS A 308 13.55 15.44 -14.26
N LYS A 309 14.72 15.38 -13.63
CA LYS A 309 16.03 15.65 -14.24
C LYS A 309 16.91 14.42 -14.18
N LYS A 310 17.83 14.31 -15.13
CA LYS A 310 18.88 13.30 -15.07
C LYS A 310 19.73 13.53 -13.83
N ILE A 311 19.87 12.50 -12.97
CA ILE A 311 20.64 12.58 -11.74
C ILE A 311 22.08 12.17 -12.07
N PRO A 312 23.07 13.07 -11.91
CA PRO A 312 24.47 12.71 -12.09
C PRO A 312 24.90 11.72 -11.00
N ASN A 313 25.79 10.79 -11.37
CA ASN A 313 26.37 9.80 -10.43
C ASN A 313 25.35 9.00 -9.60
N ILE A 314 24.17 8.73 -10.16
CA ILE A 314 23.08 8.08 -9.44
C ILE A 314 23.50 6.72 -8.85
N LYS A 315 24.31 5.93 -9.55
CA LYS A 315 24.80 4.64 -9.06
C LYS A 315 25.66 4.74 -7.78
N SER A 316 26.41 5.83 -7.62
CA SER A 316 27.22 6.04 -6.42
C SER A 316 26.37 6.39 -5.21
N ASN A 317 25.31 7.16 -5.41
CA ASN A 317 24.42 7.60 -4.34
C ASN A 317 23.34 6.55 -4.00
N TYR A 318 22.94 5.78 -5.02
CA TYR A 318 21.84 4.80 -4.95
C TYR A 318 22.27 3.51 -5.68
N PRO A 319 23.07 2.63 -5.05
CA PRO A 319 23.59 1.44 -5.68
C PRO A 319 22.48 0.46 -6.06
N ARG A 320 22.63 -0.18 -7.23
CA ARG A 320 21.71 -1.20 -7.71
C ARG A 320 21.96 -2.55 -7.05
N VAL A 321 20.91 -3.34 -6.94
CA VAL A 321 20.99 -4.78 -6.68
C VAL A 321 21.05 -5.52 -8.02
N ILE A 322 22.14 -6.25 -8.24
CA ILE A 322 22.30 -7.08 -9.44
C ILE A 322 21.89 -8.49 -9.07
N SER A 323 20.71 -8.90 -9.52
CA SER A 323 20.17 -10.22 -9.20
C SER A 323 19.15 -10.67 -10.26
N ARG A 324 19.57 -11.61 -11.09
CA ARG A 324 18.68 -12.24 -12.07
C ARG A 324 17.55 -13.00 -11.39
N ALA A 325 17.82 -13.64 -10.24
CA ALA A 325 16.82 -14.39 -9.50
C ALA A 325 15.65 -13.50 -9.04
N ILE A 326 15.94 -12.34 -8.45
CA ILE A 326 14.91 -11.41 -7.97
C ILE A 326 14.08 -10.86 -9.15
N VAL A 327 14.73 -10.55 -10.29
CA VAL A 327 14.03 -10.04 -11.48
C VAL A 327 13.11 -11.10 -12.05
N GLU A 328 13.57 -12.36 -12.13
CA GLU A 328 12.79 -13.47 -12.63
C GLU A 328 11.60 -13.82 -11.70
N GLU A 329 11.81 -13.78 -10.39
CA GLU A 329 10.75 -13.97 -9.40
C GLU A 329 9.66 -12.89 -9.51
N ASP A 330 10.05 -11.62 -9.61
CA ASP A 330 9.12 -10.51 -9.81
C ASP A 330 8.34 -10.64 -11.12
N ARG A 331 8.99 -11.07 -12.20
CA ARG A 331 8.35 -11.30 -13.48
C ARG A 331 7.30 -12.42 -13.38
N LYS A 332 7.64 -13.55 -12.78
CA LYS A 332 6.71 -14.67 -12.58
C LYS A 332 5.51 -14.28 -11.71
N LEU A 333 5.77 -13.55 -10.63
CA LEU A 333 4.69 -13.05 -9.76
C LEU A 333 3.70 -12.19 -10.55
N ARG A 334 4.19 -11.27 -11.40
CA ARG A 334 3.33 -10.39 -12.20
C ARG A 334 2.58 -11.11 -13.30
N GLU A 335 3.25 -12.04 -14.01
CA GLU A 335 2.66 -12.82 -15.09
C GLU A 335 1.56 -13.76 -14.59
N ASN A 336 1.74 -14.36 -13.42
CA ASN A 336 0.80 -15.34 -12.86
C ASN A 336 -0.23 -14.72 -11.90
N TRP A 337 -0.14 -13.42 -11.60
CA TRP A 337 -0.97 -12.79 -10.56
C TRP A 337 -2.47 -13.07 -10.75
N ALA A 338 -3.04 -12.69 -11.89
CA ALA A 338 -4.48 -12.80 -12.11
C ALA A 338 -4.98 -14.26 -12.03
N SER A 339 -4.25 -15.19 -12.66
CA SER A 339 -4.62 -16.62 -12.69
C SER A 339 -4.48 -17.28 -11.32
N SER A 340 -3.41 -17.00 -10.58
CA SER A 340 -3.21 -17.56 -9.24
C SER A 340 -4.24 -17.03 -8.23
N GLN A 341 -4.62 -15.76 -8.33
CA GLN A 341 -5.66 -15.19 -7.48
C GLN A 341 -7.04 -15.80 -7.78
N ALA A 342 -7.41 -15.92 -9.05
CA ALA A 342 -8.66 -16.54 -9.45
C ALA A 342 -8.77 -18.00 -8.97
N ALA A 343 -7.70 -18.77 -9.11
CA ALA A 343 -7.66 -20.17 -8.64
C ALA A 343 -7.78 -20.27 -7.11
N ALA A 344 -7.10 -19.39 -6.36
CA ALA A 344 -7.19 -19.38 -4.90
C ALA A 344 -8.58 -18.99 -4.39
N GLU A 345 -9.22 -17.99 -5.01
CA GLU A 345 -10.58 -17.55 -4.72
C GLU A 345 -11.59 -18.69 -5.00
N GLU A 346 -11.49 -19.35 -6.14
CA GLU A 346 -12.34 -20.50 -6.51
C GLU A 346 -12.19 -21.69 -5.56
N GLN A 347 -10.95 -22.01 -5.17
CA GLN A 347 -10.67 -23.07 -4.19
C GLN A 347 -11.28 -22.75 -2.83
N HIS A 348 -11.23 -21.51 -2.38
CA HIS A 348 -11.83 -21.07 -1.12
C HIS A 348 -13.36 -21.14 -1.17
N GLU A 349 -13.99 -20.67 -2.25
CA GLU A 349 -15.43 -20.80 -2.47
C GLU A 349 -15.90 -22.26 -2.45
N ALA A 350 -15.15 -23.16 -3.09
CA ALA A 350 -15.46 -24.59 -3.07
C ALA A 350 -15.34 -25.19 -1.66
N TRP A 351 -14.35 -24.78 -0.88
CA TRP A 351 -14.20 -25.20 0.52
C TRP A 351 -15.36 -24.70 1.39
N LEU A 352 -15.79 -23.45 1.25
CA LEU A 352 -16.97 -22.89 1.94
C LEU A 352 -18.27 -23.63 1.58
N ALA A 353 -18.48 -23.94 0.30
CA ALA A 353 -19.65 -24.67 -0.17
C ALA A 353 -19.74 -26.09 0.39
N ALA A 354 -18.61 -26.80 0.43
CA ALA A 354 -18.54 -28.15 1.02
C ALA A 354 -18.91 -28.14 2.50
N ARG A 355 -18.45 -27.16 3.24
CA ARG A 355 -18.73 -26.99 4.68
C ARG A 355 -20.22 -26.68 4.97
N ASN A 356 -20.81 -25.76 4.18
CA ASN A 356 -22.22 -25.40 4.36
C ASN A 356 -23.17 -26.54 3.97
N GLY A 357 -22.78 -27.42 3.04
CA GLY A 357 -23.52 -28.61 2.66
C GLY A 357 -23.59 -29.69 3.74
N THR A 358 -22.57 -29.77 4.60
CA THR A 358 -22.53 -30.71 5.73
C THR A 358 -23.35 -30.24 6.93
N GLN A 359 -23.54 -28.94 7.13
CA GLN A 359 -24.35 -28.38 8.23
C GLN A 359 -25.88 -28.41 7.98
N GLY A 360 -26.31 -28.71 6.75
CA GLY A 360 -27.72 -28.82 6.39
C GLY A 360 -28.31 -30.24 6.50
N SER A 361 -27.56 -31.23 6.97
CA SER A 361 -27.96 -32.64 7.07
C SER A 361 -28.03 -33.19 8.50
N GLU A 362 -27.98 -32.33 9.50
CA GLU A 362 -28.29 -32.64 10.90
C GLU A 362 -29.65 -31.94 11.28
#